data_5f5a0aee5c46e8dd6e4d998cec1938ad
#
_entry.id   5f5a0aee5c46e8dd6e4d998cec1938ad
#
_cell.length_a   1.000
_cell.length_b   1.000
_cell.length_c   1.000
_cell.angle_alpha   90.00
_cell.angle_beta   90.00
_cell.angle_gamma   90.00
#
_symmetry.space_group_name_H-M   'P 1'
#
loop_
_entity.id
_entity.type
_entity.pdbx_description
1 polymer ?
#
loop_
_entity_poly.entity_id
_entity_poly.type
_entity_poly.pdbx_seq_one_letter_code
_entity_poly.pdbx_strand_id
1 'polypeptide(L)'
;MVLDATDGRGADLTIETVGGTKNDTLVQSFEVTRRQGRIVILGVFYGDQAVDWTKPVLKEQNVQGSICYGILDGTHDFEQAIGMFENEDFVLNEIVTHTYGLDEIQVGFNKAYDKTSGSIKVQIHQG
;
A
#
# COMPACT_ATOMS: atom_id res chain seq x y z
N MET A 1 13.12 12.10 8.02
CA MET A 1 12.88 10.65 8.31
C MET A 1 13.42 9.73 7.22
N VAL A 2 12.85 9.63 5.98
CA VAL A 2 13.44 8.75 4.94
C VAL A 2 14.83 9.23 4.50
N LEU A 3 14.97 10.51 4.20
CA LEU A 3 16.25 11.08 3.77
C LEU A 3 17.32 10.99 4.87
N ASP A 4 16.94 11.17 6.14
CA ASP A 4 17.88 11.02 7.27
C ASP A 4 18.35 9.56 7.41
N ALA A 5 17.42 8.60 7.23
CA ALA A 5 17.73 7.17 7.31
C ALA A 5 18.55 6.65 6.11
N THR A 6 18.72 7.47 5.07
CA THR A 6 19.42 7.11 3.83
C THR A 6 20.58 8.07 3.52
N ASP A 7 21.05 8.81 4.50
CA ASP A 7 22.13 9.81 4.36
C ASP A 7 21.88 10.81 3.21
N GLY A 8 20.63 11.23 3.05
CA GLY A 8 20.18 12.15 2.00
C GLY A 8 19.99 11.51 0.62
N ARG A 9 20.34 10.25 0.43
CA ARG A 9 20.27 9.54 -0.87
C ARG A 9 18.82 9.33 -1.33
N GLY A 10 17.92 9.01 -0.42
CA GLY A 10 16.54 8.61 -0.69
C GLY A 10 16.36 7.10 -0.87
N ALA A 11 15.11 6.66 -0.87
CA ALA A 11 14.72 5.26 -0.97
C ALA A 11 14.97 4.69 -2.38
N ASP A 12 15.39 3.45 -2.47
CA ASP A 12 15.54 2.72 -3.75
C ASP A 12 14.17 2.43 -4.39
N LEU A 13 13.20 2.09 -3.53
CA LEU A 13 11.81 1.79 -3.88
C LEU A 13 10.88 2.53 -2.93
N THR A 14 9.86 3.17 -3.47
CA THR A 14 8.72 3.71 -2.72
C THR A 14 7.44 3.07 -3.21
N ILE A 15 6.57 2.69 -2.30
CA ILE A 15 5.24 2.14 -2.62
C ILE A 15 4.19 3.11 -2.08
N GLU A 16 3.42 3.70 -3.00
CA GLU A 16 2.31 4.59 -2.68
C GLU A 16 1.03 3.76 -2.60
N THR A 17 0.36 3.75 -1.45
CA THR A 17 -0.80 2.89 -1.17
C THR A 17 -2.06 3.65 -0.74
N VAL A 18 -2.00 4.97 -0.67
CA VAL A 18 -3.08 5.80 -0.13
C VAL A 18 -4.08 6.20 -1.21
N GLY A 19 -3.60 6.76 -2.32
CA GLY A 19 -4.48 7.27 -3.37
C GLY A 19 -5.44 8.36 -2.89
N GLY A 20 -6.65 8.38 -3.46
CA GLY A 20 -7.73 9.28 -3.06
C GLY A 20 -7.83 10.53 -3.94
N THR A 21 -8.37 11.62 -3.37
CA THR A 21 -8.62 12.87 -4.11
C THR A 21 -7.51 13.91 -3.96
N LYS A 22 -6.49 13.62 -3.16
CA LYS A 22 -5.32 14.47 -2.93
C LYS A 22 -4.06 13.75 -3.41
N ASN A 23 -3.06 14.52 -3.82
CA ASN A 23 -1.81 14.00 -4.37
C ASN A 23 -0.61 14.10 -3.42
N ASP A 24 -0.83 14.42 -2.15
CA ASP A 24 0.24 14.66 -1.18
C ASP A 24 1.22 13.48 -1.08
N THR A 25 0.71 12.26 -1.01
CA THR A 25 1.52 11.03 -0.90
C THR A 25 2.27 10.71 -2.20
N LEU A 26 1.68 11.02 -3.35
CA LEU A 26 2.34 10.90 -4.65
C LEU A 26 3.52 11.88 -4.76
N VAL A 27 3.31 13.14 -4.38
CA VAL A 27 4.37 14.15 -4.35
C VAL A 27 5.48 13.77 -3.37
N GLN A 28 5.13 13.30 -2.17
CA GLN A 28 6.10 12.78 -1.20
C GLN A 28 6.91 11.62 -1.77
N SER A 29 6.28 10.72 -2.54
CA SER A 29 6.97 9.60 -3.19
C SER A 29 8.06 10.11 -4.15
N PHE A 30 7.80 11.15 -4.93
CA PHE A 30 8.81 11.78 -5.80
C PHE A 30 9.96 12.39 -5.00
N GLU A 31 9.66 12.96 -3.84
CA GLU A 31 10.67 13.61 -2.99
C GLU A 31 11.61 12.62 -2.34
N VAL A 32 11.05 11.57 -1.74
CA VAL A 32 11.83 10.63 -0.92
C VAL A 32 12.53 9.54 -1.71
N THR A 33 12.11 9.30 -2.96
CA THR A 33 12.76 8.33 -3.84
C THR A 33 14.03 8.93 -4.44
N ARG A 34 15.11 8.16 -4.46
CA ARG A 34 16.41 8.59 -5.01
C ARG A 34 16.38 8.79 -6.52
N ARG A 35 17.49 9.31 -7.06
CA ARG A 35 17.71 9.29 -8.51
C ARG A 35 17.69 7.83 -9.03
N GLN A 36 17.04 7.64 -10.19
CA GLN A 36 16.86 6.33 -10.83
C GLN A 36 16.19 5.29 -9.91
N GLY A 37 15.51 5.75 -8.85
CA GLY A 37 14.71 4.90 -7.97
C GLY A 37 13.35 4.56 -8.59
N ARG A 38 12.68 3.58 -8.01
CA ARG A 38 11.37 3.10 -8.47
C ARG A 38 10.27 3.60 -7.54
N ILE A 39 9.16 3.98 -8.13
CA ILE A 39 7.92 4.30 -7.42
C ILE A 39 6.82 3.41 -7.96
N VAL A 40 6.19 2.62 -7.10
CA VAL A 40 5.04 1.79 -7.42
C VAL A 40 3.81 2.42 -6.80
N ILE A 41 2.81 2.71 -7.63
CA ILE A 41 1.55 3.30 -7.22
C ILE A 41 0.51 2.18 -7.17
N LEU A 42 0.08 1.81 -5.97
CA LEU A 42 -1.03 0.90 -5.69
C LEU A 42 -2.31 1.68 -5.34
N GLY A 43 -2.14 2.89 -4.81
CA GLY A 43 -3.26 3.78 -4.47
C GLY A 43 -4.01 4.23 -5.73
N VAL A 44 -5.33 4.22 -5.69
CA VAL A 44 -6.16 4.72 -6.78
C VAL A 44 -6.45 6.20 -6.55
N PHE A 45 -5.99 7.05 -7.45
CA PHE A 45 -6.27 8.49 -7.44
C PHE A 45 -7.52 8.79 -8.26
N TYR A 46 -8.41 9.60 -7.73
CA TYR A 46 -9.66 9.99 -8.38
C TYR A 46 -9.57 11.42 -8.90
N GLY A 47 -10.07 11.63 -10.13
CA GLY A 47 -10.03 12.93 -10.80
C GLY A 47 -8.64 13.32 -11.28
N ASP A 48 -8.51 14.55 -11.74
CA ASP A 48 -7.26 15.09 -12.25
C ASP A 48 -6.31 15.41 -11.09
N GLN A 49 -5.10 14.88 -11.17
CA GLN A 49 -4.05 15.11 -10.17
C GLN A 49 -2.99 16.04 -10.76
N ALA A 50 -2.98 17.29 -10.30
CA ALA A 50 -1.94 18.23 -10.69
C ALA A 50 -0.64 17.91 -9.92
N VAL A 51 0.38 17.42 -10.62
CA VAL A 51 1.70 17.13 -10.05
C VAL A 51 2.81 17.82 -10.83
N ASP A 52 3.83 18.27 -10.13
CA ASP A 52 5.05 18.77 -10.76
C ASP A 52 5.95 17.61 -11.18
N TRP A 53 5.95 17.32 -12.47
CA TRP A 53 6.78 16.28 -13.07
C TRP A 53 8.27 16.63 -13.16
N THR A 54 8.66 17.86 -12.84
CA THR A 54 10.06 18.28 -12.89
C THR A 54 10.95 17.40 -12.02
N LYS A 55 10.53 17.10 -10.79
CA LYS A 55 11.31 16.28 -9.85
C LYS A 55 11.54 14.86 -10.35
N PRO A 56 10.48 14.07 -10.69
CA PRO A 56 10.70 12.71 -11.17
C PRO A 56 11.48 12.66 -12.48
N VAL A 57 11.30 13.63 -13.37
CA VAL A 57 12.07 13.71 -14.63
C VAL A 57 13.54 14.01 -14.35
N LEU A 58 13.86 15.03 -13.56
CA LEU A 58 15.27 15.37 -13.23
C LEU A 58 15.97 14.29 -12.42
N LYS A 59 15.22 13.52 -11.63
CA LYS A 59 15.74 12.36 -10.90
C LYS A 59 15.76 11.07 -11.73
N GLU A 60 15.23 11.08 -12.96
CA GLU A 60 15.14 9.88 -13.82
C GLU A 60 14.43 8.72 -13.10
N GLN A 61 13.36 9.03 -12.35
CA GLN A 61 12.64 8.05 -11.57
C GLN A 61 11.74 7.17 -12.45
N ASN A 62 11.64 5.91 -12.10
CA ASN A 62 10.72 4.97 -12.76
C ASN A 62 9.40 4.93 -11.97
N VAL A 63 8.32 5.43 -12.58
CA VAL A 63 6.99 5.48 -11.97
C VAL A 63 6.10 4.46 -12.66
N GLN A 64 5.56 3.52 -11.89
CA GLN A 64 4.75 2.41 -12.40
C GLN A 64 3.47 2.28 -11.57
N GLY A 65 2.32 2.21 -12.24
CA GLY A 65 1.06 1.82 -11.61
C GLY A 65 0.99 0.29 -11.47
N SER A 66 0.34 -0.17 -10.43
CA SER A 66 -0.02 -1.58 -10.23
C SER A 66 -1.42 -1.63 -9.61
N ILE A 67 -2.23 -2.56 -10.06
CA ILE A 67 -3.59 -2.74 -9.55
C ILE A 67 -3.80 -4.22 -9.18
N CYS A 68 -4.70 -4.45 -8.21
CA CYS A 68 -5.08 -5.80 -7.79
C CYS A 68 -5.69 -6.62 -8.94
N TYR A 69 -5.76 -7.94 -8.74
CA TYR A 69 -6.30 -8.93 -9.68
C TYR A 69 -5.49 -9.08 -10.98
N GLY A 70 -4.20 -8.80 -10.91
CA GLY A 70 -3.30 -8.97 -12.04
C GLY A 70 -3.03 -10.45 -12.35
N ILE A 71 -2.46 -10.67 -13.54
CA ILE A 71 -1.90 -11.96 -13.96
C ILE A 71 -0.45 -11.68 -14.34
N LEU A 72 0.47 -12.31 -13.62
CA LEU A 72 1.90 -12.23 -13.91
C LEU A 72 2.41 -13.62 -14.30
N ASP A 73 3.00 -13.72 -15.47
CA ASP A 73 3.53 -14.99 -16.01
C ASP A 73 2.52 -16.14 -16.00
N GLY A 74 1.25 -15.82 -16.25
CA GLY A 74 0.14 -16.80 -16.31
C GLY A 74 -0.45 -17.19 -14.95
N THR A 75 0.06 -16.63 -13.85
CA THR A 75 -0.44 -16.89 -12.49
C THR A 75 -1.19 -15.66 -11.96
N HIS A 76 -2.36 -15.88 -11.38
CA HIS A 76 -3.13 -14.81 -10.75
C HIS A 76 -2.51 -14.35 -9.44
N ASP A 77 -2.60 -13.04 -9.14
CA ASP A 77 -2.14 -12.46 -7.87
C ASP A 77 -2.72 -13.19 -6.65
N PHE A 78 -3.99 -13.65 -6.74
CA PHE A 78 -4.61 -14.44 -5.67
C PHE A 78 -3.94 -15.80 -5.46
N GLU A 79 -3.59 -16.51 -6.53
CA GLU A 79 -2.88 -17.79 -6.43
C GLU A 79 -1.50 -17.60 -5.81
N GLN A 80 -0.80 -16.54 -6.21
CA GLN A 80 0.48 -16.19 -5.61
C GLN A 80 0.34 -15.87 -4.12
N ALA A 81 -0.68 -15.07 -3.75
CA ALA A 81 -0.94 -14.73 -2.36
C ALA A 81 -1.28 -15.97 -1.52
N ILE A 82 -2.10 -16.89 -2.04
CA ILE A 82 -2.41 -18.17 -1.37
C ILE A 82 -1.13 -18.99 -1.18
N GLY A 83 -0.30 -19.10 -2.22
CA GLY A 83 0.97 -19.83 -2.13
C GLY A 83 1.93 -19.26 -1.08
N MET A 84 1.93 -17.93 -0.89
CA MET A 84 2.71 -17.28 0.18
C MET A 84 2.21 -17.67 1.58
N PHE A 85 0.88 -17.85 1.76
CA PHE A 85 0.32 -18.37 3.02
C PHE A 85 0.69 -19.82 3.27
N GLU A 86 0.66 -20.66 2.24
CA GLU A 86 0.96 -22.09 2.36
C GLU A 86 2.43 -22.39 2.67
N ASN A 87 3.33 -21.53 2.17
CA ASN A 87 4.78 -21.69 2.38
C ASN A 87 5.28 -21.11 3.72
N GLU A 88 4.40 -20.53 4.54
CA GLU A 88 4.74 -19.91 5.83
C GLU A 88 5.83 -18.82 5.75
N ASP A 89 6.12 -18.32 4.54
CA ASP A 89 7.12 -17.27 4.33
C ASP A 89 6.73 -15.94 4.98
N PHE A 90 5.45 -15.79 5.29
CA PHE A 90 4.88 -14.59 5.89
C PHE A 90 3.94 -14.91 7.05
N VAL A 91 4.11 -14.23 8.18
CA VAL A 91 3.22 -14.36 9.36
C VAL A 91 1.99 -13.47 9.15
N LEU A 92 1.17 -13.83 8.16
CA LEU A 92 0.01 -13.04 7.77
C LEU A 92 -1.15 -13.09 8.77
N ASN A 93 -1.18 -14.11 9.65
CA ASN A 93 -2.19 -14.23 10.70
C ASN A 93 -2.15 -13.07 11.70
N GLU A 94 -0.98 -12.46 11.91
CA GLU A 94 -0.81 -11.34 12.83
C GLU A 94 -1.47 -10.05 12.35
N ILE A 95 -1.75 -9.92 11.04
CA ILE A 95 -2.46 -8.74 10.53
C ILE A 95 -3.94 -8.75 10.89
N VAL A 96 -4.53 -9.91 11.19
CA VAL A 96 -5.90 -10.03 11.69
C VAL A 96 -5.90 -9.72 13.17
N THR A 97 -6.12 -8.46 13.51
CA THR A 97 -6.03 -7.97 14.87
C THR A 97 -7.33 -8.12 15.68
N HIS A 98 -8.46 -8.20 14.99
CA HIS A 98 -9.78 -8.28 15.62
C HIS A 98 -10.72 -9.18 14.81
N THR A 99 -11.50 -9.98 15.52
CA THR A 99 -12.50 -10.87 14.92
C THR A 99 -13.82 -10.73 15.69
N TYR A 100 -14.93 -10.65 14.96
CA TYR A 100 -16.28 -10.51 15.52
C TYR A 100 -17.23 -11.48 14.85
N GLY A 101 -18.30 -11.86 15.57
CA GLY A 101 -19.41 -12.59 14.99
C GLY A 101 -20.28 -11.72 14.07
N LEU A 102 -21.13 -12.35 13.28
CA LEU A 102 -22.05 -11.63 12.39
C LEU A 102 -23.04 -10.74 13.15
N ASP A 103 -23.44 -11.14 14.35
CA ASP A 103 -24.29 -10.38 15.28
C ASP A 103 -23.60 -9.12 15.83
N GLU A 104 -22.28 -9.08 15.81
CA GLU A 104 -21.45 -7.94 16.23
C GLU A 104 -20.92 -7.11 15.04
N ILE A 105 -21.45 -7.28 13.83
CA ILE A 105 -20.92 -6.63 12.61
C ILE A 105 -20.74 -5.12 12.75
N GLN A 106 -21.69 -4.45 13.43
CA GLN A 106 -21.61 -3.00 13.65
C GLN A 106 -20.42 -2.61 14.56
N VAL A 107 -20.12 -3.44 15.55
CA VAL A 107 -18.98 -3.25 16.45
C VAL A 107 -17.69 -3.40 15.63
N GLY A 108 -17.62 -4.42 14.78
CA GLY A 108 -16.50 -4.65 13.88
C GLY A 108 -16.23 -3.47 12.93
N PHE A 109 -17.27 -2.92 12.30
CA PHE A 109 -17.12 -1.73 11.45
C PHE A 109 -16.66 -0.51 12.24
N ASN A 110 -17.22 -0.25 13.41
CA ASN A 110 -16.80 0.86 14.27
C ASN A 110 -15.32 0.72 14.66
N LYS A 111 -14.89 -0.52 14.99
CA LYS A 111 -13.49 -0.83 15.32
C LYS A 111 -12.56 -0.58 14.14
N ALA A 112 -12.93 -1.01 12.93
CA ALA A 112 -12.15 -0.79 11.73
C ALA A 112 -12.06 0.70 11.33
N TYR A 113 -13.12 1.47 11.59
CA TYR A 113 -13.17 2.90 11.29
C TYR A 113 -12.35 3.75 12.25
N ASP A 114 -12.24 3.35 13.51
CA ASP A 114 -11.47 4.05 14.54
C ASP A 114 -9.97 3.85 14.31
N LYS A 115 -9.31 4.87 13.75
CA LYS A 115 -7.86 4.85 13.45
C LYS A 115 -6.97 4.82 14.70
N THR A 116 -7.53 5.05 15.89
CA THR A 116 -6.81 4.99 17.16
C THR A 116 -6.91 3.62 17.82
N SER A 117 -7.74 2.74 17.30
CA SER A 117 -8.06 1.44 17.87
C SER A 117 -6.93 0.40 17.80
N GLY A 118 -5.87 0.66 17.01
CA GLY A 118 -4.81 -0.30 16.74
C GLY A 118 -5.24 -1.43 15.80
N SER A 119 -6.42 -1.34 15.17
CA SER A 119 -6.87 -2.34 14.20
C SER A 119 -6.08 -2.24 12.89
N ILE A 120 -5.60 -3.39 12.40
CA ILE A 120 -5.00 -3.54 11.06
C ILE A 120 -6.04 -4.19 10.14
N LYS A 121 -6.47 -5.39 10.49
CA LYS A 121 -7.52 -6.13 9.79
C LYS A 121 -8.59 -6.57 10.78
N VAL A 122 -9.82 -6.22 10.49
CA VAL A 122 -11.01 -6.67 11.23
C VAL A 122 -11.75 -7.69 10.37
N GLN A 123 -11.98 -8.87 10.91
CA GLN A 123 -12.73 -9.93 10.25
C GLN A 123 -14.09 -10.16 10.93
N ILE A 124 -15.09 -10.44 10.11
CA ILE A 124 -16.40 -10.93 10.56
C ILE A 124 -16.52 -12.39 10.15
N HIS A 125 -16.81 -13.27 11.08
CA HIS A 125 -17.01 -14.69 10.80
C HIS A 125 -18.49 -15.07 10.99
N GLN A 126 -18.92 -16.05 10.23
CA GLN A 126 -20.17 -16.76 10.44
C GLN A 126 -19.81 -17.95 11.35
N GLY A 127 -20.44 -18.01 12.52
CA GLY A 127 -20.16 -19.01 13.54
C GLY A 127 -20.18 -20.46 13.04
#